data_10d305bcf6178525db520fc4931234ad
#
_entry.id   10d305bcf6178525db520fc4931234ad
#
_cell.length_a   1.000
_cell.length_b   1.000
_cell.length_c   1.000
_cell.angle_alpha   90.00
_cell.angle_beta   90.00
_cell.angle_gamma   90.00
#
_symmetry.space_group_name_H-M   'P 1'
#
loop_
_entity.id
_entity.type
_entity.pdbx_description
1 polymer ?
#
loop_
_entity_poly.entity_id
_entity_poly.type
_entity_poly.pdbx_seq_one_letter_code
_entity_poly.pdbx_strand_id
1 'polypeptide(L)'
;MIPGSANPLLLTSADSGYAIERSLRFNSGDSANLSRTPSATGNRKTWTWSGWVKFANIDKNDQTLFSADDGSKYTDFRFLGVDATATRSYKLNLQMYDSGVTTDVYTERVIRDPAAW
;
A
#
# COMPACT_ATOMS: atom_id res chain seq x y z
N MET A 1 -16.76 11.30 -48.82
CA MET A 1 -15.41 11.22 -48.17
C MET A 1 -15.61 11.50 -46.71
N ILE A 2 -15.51 10.48 -45.87
CA ILE A 2 -15.65 10.61 -44.41
C ILE A 2 -14.28 11.00 -43.87
N PRO A 3 -14.09 12.17 -43.27
CA PRO A 3 -12.79 12.55 -42.75
C PRO A 3 -12.51 11.73 -41.49
N GLY A 4 -11.49 10.90 -41.62
CA GLY A 4 -10.67 10.41 -40.54
C GLY A 4 -11.38 9.94 -39.26
N SER A 5 -11.96 8.74 -39.26
CA SER A 5 -12.10 8.04 -38.00
C SER A 5 -10.69 7.76 -37.48
N ALA A 6 -10.27 8.47 -36.46
CA ALA A 6 -9.07 8.13 -35.76
C ALA A 6 -9.21 6.66 -35.30
N ASN A 7 -8.39 5.78 -35.81
CA ASN A 7 -8.41 4.39 -35.45
C ASN A 7 -8.02 4.30 -33.96
N PRO A 8 -8.92 3.92 -33.06
CA PRO A 8 -8.62 3.84 -31.64
C PRO A 8 -7.50 2.85 -31.33
N LEU A 9 -7.19 1.95 -32.27
CA LEU A 9 -6.06 1.02 -32.16
C LEU A 9 -4.68 1.71 -32.29
N LEU A 10 -4.61 2.93 -32.84
CA LEU A 10 -3.36 3.68 -32.89
C LEU A 10 -3.03 4.41 -31.59
N LEU A 11 -3.99 4.50 -30.67
CA LEU A 11 -3.76 5.06 -29.32
C LEU A 11 -3.27 4.02 -28.32
N THR A 12 -3.28 2.73 -28.69
CA THR A 12 -2.83 1.64 -27.80
C THR A 12 -1.35 1.30 -27.99
N SER A 13 -0.66 1.92 -28.92
CA SER A 13 0.77 1.68 -29.16
C SER A 13 1.70 2.70 -28.49
N ALA A 14 1.21 3.49 -27.55
CA ALA A 14 2.11 4.06 -26.56
C ALA A 14 2.54 2.88 -25.68
N ASP A 15 3.57 2.22 -26.10
CA ASP A 15 4.26 1.17 -25.40
C ASP A 15 4.63 1.66 -23.98
N SER A 16 3.71 1.48 -23.05
CA SER A 16 4.08 1.44 -21.65
C SER A 16 4.74 0.09 -21.46
N GLY A 17 6.04 0.02 -21.57
CA GLY A 17 6.81 -1.22 -21.48
C GLY A 17 6.57 -2.04 -20.20
N TYR A 18 5.50 -1.77 -19.49
CA TYR A 18 5.07 -2.51 -18.31
C TYR A 18 3.53 -2.58 -18.23
N ALA A 19 3.00 -3.78 -18.39
CA ALA A 19 1.57 -4.05 -18.21
C ALA A 19 1.34 -4.79 -16.88
N ILE A 20 0.45 -4.26 -16.05
CA ILE A 20 -0.02 -4.97 -14.85
C ILE A 20 -1.19 -5.85 -15.27
N GLU A 21 -0.94 -7.15 -15.42
CA GLU A 21 -1.95 -8.12 -15.86
C GLU A 21 -2.83 -8.62 -14.73
N ARG A 22 -2.40 -8.48 -13.49
CA ARG A 22 -3.09 -9.04 -12.31
C ARG A 22 -3.09 -8.07 -11.15
N SER A 23 -4.19 -8.07 -10.42
CA SER A 23 -4.31 -7.34 -9.16
C SER A 23 -4.99 -8.21 -8.11
N LEU A 24 -4.72 -7.93 -6.84
CA LEU A 24 -5.41 -8.55 -5.71
C LEU A 24 -6.29 -7.50 -5.05
N ARG A 25 -7.49 -7.91 -4.69
CA ARG A 25 -8.41 -7.11 -3.89
C ARG A 25 -8.52 -7.71 -2.50
N PHE A 26 -8.28 -6.89 -1.50
CA PHE A 26 -8.48 -7.26 -0.10
C PHE A 26 -9.77 -6.60 0.38
N ASN A 27 -10.76 -7.43 0.74
CA ASN A 27 -12.02 -6.96 1.28
C ASN A 27 -11.95 -6.96 2.81
N SER A 28 -12.28 -5.84 3.44
CA SER A 28 -12.20 -5.69 4.90
C SER A 28 -13.17 -6.62 5.66
N GLY A 29 -14.28 -7.00 5.02
CA GLY A 29 -15.26 -7.91 5.62
C GLY A 29 -14.78 -9.36 5.73
N ASP A 30 -13.80 -9.75 4.93
CA ASP A 30 -13.31 -11.12 4.83
C ASP A 30 -11.98 -11.34 5.57
N SER A 31 -11.45 -10.31 6.23
CA SER A 31 -10.12 -10.33 6.86
C SER A 31 -9.02 -10.85 5.93
N ALA A 32 -9.14 -10.53 4.64
CA ALA A 32 -8.28 -11.05 3.59
C ALA A 32 -6.83 -10.57 3.79
N ASN A 33 -5.89 -11.52 3.79
CA ASN A 33 -4.46 -11.24 3.92
C ASN A 33 -3.62 -12.23 3.13
N LEU A 34 -2.35 -11.88 2.93
CA LEU A 34 -1.32 -12.80 2.47
C LEU A 34 -0.31 -12.99 3.60
N SER A 35 -0.03 -14.23 3.95
CA SER A 35 0.93 -14.55 4.98
C SER A 35 2.04 -15.47 4.46
N ARG A 36 3.24 -15.30 4.98
CA ARG A 36 4.39 -16.16 4.71
C ARG A 36 5.26 -16.26 5.95
N THR A 37 5.59 -17.48 6.31
CA THR A 37 6.63 -17.76 7.30
C THR A 37 7.92 -18.13 6.56
N PRO A 38 9.00 -17.32 6.67
CA PRO A 38 10.28 -17.66 6.05
C PRO A 38 10.86 -18.95 6.67
N SER A 39 11.42 -19.82 5.83
CA SER A 39 12.05 -21.05 6.29
C SER A 39 13.43 -20.85 6.94
N ALA A 40 14.03 -19.67 6.73
CA ALA A 40 15.31 -19.29 7.31
C ALA A 40 15.34 -17.81 7.65
N THR A 41 16.20 -17.44 8.58
CA THR A 41 16.39 -16.03 8.97
C THR A 41 16.98 -15.24 7.82
N GLY A 42 16.25 -14.23 7.35
CA GLY A 42 16.71 -13.28 6.35
C GLY A 42 17.50 -12.11 6.95
N ASN A 43 17.92 -11.18 6.09
CA ASN A 43 18.51 -9.93 6.54
C ASN A 43 17.41 -9.00 7.06
N ARG A 44 17.43 -8.72 8.36
CA ARG A 44 16.44 -7.85 9.02
C ARG A 44 16.76 -6.35 8.90
N LYS A 45 17.95 -6.00 8.44
CA LYS A 45 18.44 -4.61 8.39
C LYS A 45 18.25 -3.96 7.03
N THR A 46 18.15 -4.77 5.98
CA THR A 46 18.00 -4.29 4.61
C THR A 46 16.84 -5.00 3.93
N TRP A 47 15.85 -4.26 3.57
CA TRP A 47 14.67 -4.76 2.86
C TRP A 47 14.09 -3.65 1.99
N THR A 48 13.36 -4.05 0.97
CA THR A 48 12.66 -3.13 0.08
C THR A 48 11.23 -3.61 -0.08
N TRP A 49 10.30 -2.70 0.04
CA TRP A 49 8.92 -2.91 -0.34
C TRP A 49 8.60 -2.01 -1.53
N SER A 50 7.99 -2.57 -2.55
CA SER A 50 7.51 -1.81 -3.70
C SER A 50 6.19 -2.39 -4.19
N GLY A 51 5.28 -1.53 -4.61
CA GLY A 51 3.97 -1.94 -5.08
C GLY A 51 3.10 -0.76 -5.45
N TRP A 52 2.07 -1.05 -6.24
CA TRP A 52 0.99 -0.13 -6.53
C TRP A 52 -0.18 -0.47 -5.62
N VAL A 53 -0.69 0.51 -4.91
CA VAL A 53 -1.79 0.33 -3.95
C VAL A 53 -2.87 1.36 -4.23
N LYS A 54 -4.12 0.90 -4.22
CA LYS A 54 -5.28 1.74 -4.29
C LYS A 54 -6.16 1.52 -3.06
N PHE A 55 -6.46 2.58 -2.34
CA PHE A 55 -7.31 2.54 -1.17
C PHE A 55 -8.77 2.80 -1.57
N ALA A 56 -9.64 1.84 -1.32
CA ALA A 56 -11.06 1.97 -1.62
C ALA A 56 -11.82 2.77 -0.55
N ASN A 57 -11.36 2.73 0.69
CA ASN A 57 -11.98 3.42 1.81
C ASN A 57 -10.91 4.02 2.72
N ILE A 58 -10.74 5.32 2.59
CA ILE A 58 -9.75 6.09 3.36
C ILE A 58 -10.24 6.50 4.75
N ASP A 59 -11.55 6.40 5.01
CA ASP A 59 -12.18 6.80 6.27
C ASP A 59 -12.22 5.67 7.31
N LYS A 60 -11.66 4.53 6.97
CA LYS A 60 -11.49 3.40 7.89
C LYS A 60 -10.20 3.54 8.69
N ASN A 61 -10.14 2.73 9.75
CA ASN A 61 -8.93 2.55 10.55
C ASN A 61 -7.70 2.19 9.69
N ASP A 62 -6.56 2.12 10.32
CA ASP A 62 -5.30 1.79 9.67
C ASP A 62 -5.40 0.56 8.75
N GLN A 63 -4.80 0.67 7.58
CA GLN A 63 -4.75 -0.38 6.58
C GLN A 63 -3.31 -0.81 6.39
N THR A 64 -2.98 -1.99 6.88
CA THR A 64 -1.63 -2.53 6.82
C THR A 64 -1.33 -3.06 5.44
N LEU A 65 -0.24 -2.58 4.84
CA LEU A 65 0.28 -3.01 3.55
C LEU A 65 1.27 -4.16 3.72
N PHE A 66 2.08 -4.08 4.76
CA PHE A 66 3.08 -5.08 5.12
C PHE A 66 3.27 -5.08 6.63
N SER A 67 3.36 -6.26 7.22
CA SER A 67 3.70 -6.44 8.62
C SER A 67 4.70 -7.59 8.78
N ALA A 68 5.65 -7.40 9.68
CA ALA A 68 6.52 -8.45 10.17
C ALA A 68 6.49 -8.44 11.69
N ASP A 69 6.07 -9.55 12.28
CA ASP A 69 5.79 -9.68 13.71
C ASP A 69 6.37 -11.00 14.23
N ASP A 70 6.91 -10.97 15.44
CA ASP A 70 7.38 -12.17 16.17
C ASP A 70 6.60 -12.43 17.47
N GLY A 71 5.47 -11.74 17.64
CA GLY A 71 4.61 -11.81 18.83
C GLY A 71 4.98 -10.81 19.93
N SER A 72 6.16 -10.20 19.87
CA SER A 72 6.63 -9.23 20.87
C SER A 72 7.13 -7.94 20.22
N LYS A 73 7.62 -8.04 19.01
CA LYS A 73 8.18 -6.95 18.22
C LYS A 73 7.57 -6.99 16.84
N TYR A 74 7.26 -5.82 16.30
CA TYR A 74 6.70 -5.73 14.97
C TYR A 74 7.23 -4.54 14.19
N THR A 75 7.15 -4.69 12.88
CA THR A 75 7.38 -3.61 11.92
C THR A 75 6.19 -3.59 10.99
N ASP A 76 5.47 -2.50 10.98
CA ASP A 76 4.28 -2.30 10.16
C ASP A 76 4.50 -1.16 9.17
N PHE A 77 4.23 -1.42 7.91
CA PHE A 77 4.05 -0.40 6.90
C PHE A 77 2.57 -0.31 6.57
N ARG A 78 1.97 0.83 6.85
CA ARG A 78 0.53 0.99 6.80
C ARG A 78 0.10 2.36 6.29
N PHE A 79 -1.11 2.43 5.79
CA PHE A 79 -1.83 3.65 5.55
C PHE A 79 -2.68 3.96 6.78
N LEU A 80 -2.51 5.14 7.34
CA LEU A 80 -3.31 5.62 8.46
C LEU A 80 -4.62 6.19 7.93
N GLY A 81 -5.72 5.63 8.38
CA GLY A 81 -7.05 6.16 8.12
C GLY A 81 -7.34 7.43 8.94
N VAL A 82 -8.59 7.63 9.32
CA VAL A 82 -8.97 8.74 10.19
C VAL A 82 -8.44 8.49 11.60
N ASP A 83 -7.58 9.38 12.08
CA ASP A 83 -7.09 9.37 13.45
C ASP A 83 -7.80 10.47 14.27
N ALA A 84 -8.07 10.19 15.53
CA ALA A 84 -8.67 11.14 16.46
C ALA A 84 -7.88 12.45 16.61
N THR A 85 -6.59 12.43 16.34
CA THR A 85 -5.71 13.61 16.44
C THR A 85 -5.61 14.42 15.14
N ALA A 86 -6.17 13.95 14.05
CA ALA A 86 -6.13 14.53 12.71
C ALA A 86 -4.71 14.76 12.11
N THR A 87 -3.69 14.82 12.93
CA THR A 87 -2.30 15.13 12.51
C THR A 87 -1.66 13.99 11.75
N ARG A 88 -2.09 12.76 11.99
CA ARG A 88 -1.54 11.54 11.38
C ARG A 88 -2.44 10.93 10.32
N SER A 89 -3.67 11.43 10.20
CA SER A 89 -4.66 10.90 9.25
C SER A 89 -4.20 11.00 7.80
N TYR A 90 -4.53 10.00 7.02
CA TYR A 90 -4.29 9.91 5.57
C TYR A 90 -2.80 9.95 5.17
N LYS A 91 -1.94 9.39 5.99
CA LYS A 91 -0.50 9.30 5.74
C LYS A 91 -0.03 7.85 5.65
N LEU A 92 1.05 7.63 4.92
CA LEU A 92 1.79 6.38 5.05
C LEU A 92 2.65 6.46 6.31
N ASN A 93 2.67 5.37 7.04
CA ASN A 93 3.41 5.22 8.29
C ASN A 93 4.25 3.95 8.24
N LEU A 94 5.50 4.08 8.66
CA LEU A 94 6.34 2.96 9.04
C LEU A 94 6.46 3.00 10.57
N GLN A 95 5.91 2.00 11.23
CA GLN A 95 5.97 1.84 12.67
C GLN A 95 6.86 0.66 13.02
N MET A 96 7.74 0.85 13.96
CA MET A 96 8.55 -0.19 14.56
C MET A 96 8.30 -0.21 16.06
N TYR A 97 8.02 -1.38 16.58
CA TYR A 97 7.83 -1.59 18.01
C TYR A 97 8.83 -2.62 18.53
N ASP A 98 9.53 -2.27 19.59
CA ASP A 98 10.44 -3.17 20.29
C ASP A 98 10.40 -2.88 21.80
N SER A 99 9.96 -3.87 22.58
CA SER A 99 10.09 -3.89 24.03
C SER A 99 9.56 -2.62 24.73
N GLY A 100 8.39 -2.14 24.30
CA GLY A 100 7.76 -0.95 24.87
C GLY A 100 8.15 0.37 24.21
N VAL A 101 9.08 0.36 23.27
CA VAL A 101 9.47 1.54 22.49
C VAL A 101 8.81 1.51 21.12
N THR A 102 8.10 2.57 20.79
CA THR A 102 7.50 2.76 19.46
C THR A 102 8.26 3.84 18.71
N THR A 103 8.70 3.50 17.52
CA THR A 103 9.27 4.45 16.56
C THR A 103 8.35 4.57 15.36
N ASP A 104 7.94 5.78 15.05
CA ASP A 104 7.02 6.10 13.96
C ASP A 104 7.67 7.05 12.95
N VAL A 105 7.59 6.71 11.68
CA VAL A 105 7.98 7.57 10.57
C VAL A 105 6.77 7.77 9.67
N TYR A 106 6.46 9.03 9.37
CA TYR A 106 5.27 9.40 8.56
C TYR A 106 5.69 10.15 7.31
N THR A 107 4.89 9.99 6.26
CA THR A 107 4.98 10.90 5.11
C THR A 107 4.47 12.29 5.52
N GLU A 108 5.09 13.34 4.99
CA GLU A 108 4.53 14.69 5.11
C GLU A 108 3.26 14.83 4.25
N ARG A 109 3.28 14.20 3.09
CA ARG A 109 2.16 14.21 2.15
C ARG A 109 0.97 13.46 2.72
N VAL A 110 -0.19 14.06 2.59
CA VAL A 110 -1.51 13.50 2.90
C VAL A 110 -2.12 12.90 1.63
N ILE A 111 -2.59 11.67 1.72
CA ILE A 111 -3.17 10.91 0.61
C ILE A 111 -4.67 10.78 0.86
N ARG A 112 -5.48 11.60 0.19
CA ARG A 112 -6.94 11.64 0.40
C ARG A 112 -7.75 11.22 -0.83
N ASP A 113 -7.10 10.96 -1.94
CA ASP A 113 -7.79 10.61 -3.17
C ASP A 113 -7.87 9.09 -3.33
N PRO A 114 -9.06 8.47 -3.11
CA PRO A 114 -9.24 7.03 -3.30
C PRO A 114 -9.23 6.63 -4.78
N ALA A 115 -9.30 7.58 -5.70
CA ALA A 115 -9.22 7.31 -7.14
C ALA A 115 -7.77 7.24 -7.63
N ALA A 116 -6.81 7.81 -6.88
CA ALA A 116 -5.40 7.75 -7.22
C ALA A 116 -4.76 6.38 -6.89
N TRP A 117 -3.67 6.11 -7.60
CA TRP A 117 -2.79 4.97 -7.35
C TRP A 117 -1.50 5.45 -6.70
#